data_73179a4f6360fb3a506cdd17aba52a35
#
_entry.id   73179a4f6360fb3a506cdd17aba52a35
#
_cell.length_a   1.000
_cell.length_b   1.000
_cell.length_c   1.000
_cell.angle_alpha   90.00
_cell.angle_beta   90.00
_cell.angle_gamma   90.00
#
_symmetry.space_group_name_H-M   'P 1'
#
loop_
_entity.id
_entity.type
_entity.pdbx_description
1 polymer ?
#
loop_
_entity_poly.entity_id
_entity_poly.type
_entity_poly.pdbx_seq_one_letter_code
_entity_poly.pdbx_strand_id
1 'polypeptide(L)'
;MTDDSTTGQGEDARFSPLPARPGKIVAIHLSYASRSDQRGRRPAHPSYFFKPSSSLAPSGGTIERPAGTELLAFEGEVALVVGTAARRVSPEAAWDHIASVTAANDFGLYDLRANDKGSNVRSKGGDGFTPLGPELIDARSVDPAALRVRVWVNGELRQDDTTAGLLFPFAQVIADLSQHFTLEPGDVILTGTPAGSSVVVPGDVVEVEVDAPGAPGAPSSGRLVTTVTQGEHGFDGSLGSLPAVDDTQRAEAWGSREAAGLDPEPEPFVLTPALRAKLERTPVAGISAQLRKRGLNNVSIDGVRPMHPEAKVVGTARTLRFVPNREDLFRSHGGGYNAQKRAFDAVGEGEVIVIEA
;
A
#
# COMPACT_ATOMS: atom_id res chain seq x y z
N MET A 1 1.62 -26.60 -53.55
CA MET A 1 1.47 -25.19 -53.16
C MET A 1 1.38 -25.20 -51.62
N THR A 2 2.50 -25.03 -50.97
CA THR A 2 2.63 -24.95 -49.53
C THR A 2 2.65 -23.43 -49.21
N ASP A 3 1.55 -22.96 -48.64
CA ASP A 3 1.42 -21.60 -48.15
C ASP A 3 2.09 -21.54 -46.78
N ASP A 4 3.32 -21.06 -46.73
CA ASP A 4 4.13 -20.85 -45.55
C ASP A 4 3.92 -19.40 -45.09
N SER A 5 2.76 -19.11 -44.48
CA SER A 5 2.50 -17.82 -43.84
C SER A 5 2.97 -17.86 -42.38
N THR A 6 4.27 -17.89 -42.17
CA THR A 6 4.86 -17.46 -40.89
C THR A 6 4.72 -15.95 -40.80
N THR A 7 3.58 -15.50 -40.32
CA THR A 7 3.41 -14.13 -39.80
C THR A 7 4.31 -13.99 -38.56
N GLY A 8 5.48 -13.39 -38.75
CA GLY A 8 6.31 -12.91 -37.68
C GLY A 8 5.46 -11.97 -36.81
N GLN A 9 5.10 -12.43 -35.60
CA GLN A 9 4.55 -11.53 -34.58
C GLN A 9 5.68 -10.55 -34.25
N GLY A 10 5.56 -9.31 -34.70
CA GLY A 10 6.41 -8.23 -34.24
C GLY A 10 6.38 -8.23 -32.70
N GLU A 11 7.54 -8.20 -32.06
CA GLU A 11 7.64 -8.10 -30.61
C GLU A 11 6.77 -6.94 -30.13
N ASP A 12 5.83 -7.23 -29.23
CA ASP A 12 4.93 -6.22 -28.67
C ASP A 12 5.76 -5.26 -27.81
N ALA A 13 5.94 -4.04 -28.27
CA ALA A 13 6.78 -3.03 -27.61
C ALA A 13 6.43 -2.79 -26.14
N ARG A 14 5.22 -3.12 -25.71
CA ARG A 14 4.80 -3.02 -24.30
C ARG A 14 5.64 -3.87 -23.36
N PHE A 15 6.21 -4.95 -23.85
CA PHE A 15 6.99 -5.89 -23.04
C PHE A 15 8.50 -5.61 -23.07
N SER A 16 8.96 -4.65 -23.88
CA SER A 16 10.36 -4.24 -23.89
C SER A 16 10.76 -3.67 -22.48
N PRO A 17 11.93 -4.04 -21.93
CA PRO A 17 13.01 -4.86 -22.50
C PRO A 17 12.90 -6.37 -22.16
N LEU A 18 11.75 -6.86 -21.72
CA LEU A 18 11.58 -8.26 -21.37
C LEU A 18 11.71 -9.16 -22.61
N PRO A 19 12.25 -10.37 -22.47
CA PRO A 19 12.41 -11.30 -23.59
C PRO A 19 11.07 -11.82 -24.13
N ALA A 20 10.00 -11.74 -23.34
CA ALA A 20 8.65 -12.15 -23.71
C ALA A 20 7.62 -11.53 -22.77
N ARG A 21 6.35 -11.67 -23.14
CA ARG A 21 5.23 -11.34 -22.25
C ARG A 21 5.30 -12.20 -20.97
N PRO A 22 5.33 -11.60 -19.76
CA PRO A 22 5.33 -12.36 -18.52
C PRO A 22 4.03 -13.13 -18.32
N GLY A 23 4.15 -14.35 -17.81
CA GLY A 23 3.01 -15.16 -17.40
C GLY A 23 2.26 -14.52 -16.23
N LYS A 24 3.00 -13.96 -15.30
CA LYS A 24 2.46 -13.22 -14.16
C LYS A 24 3.38 -12.09 -13.72
N ILE A 25 2.77 -11.06 -13.13
CA ILE A 25 3.46 -9.98 -12.43
C ILE A 25 2.97 -10.04 -10.99
N VAL A 26 3.90 -10.27 -10.06
CA VAL A 26 3.64 -10.32 -8.63
C VAL A 26 4.22 -9.07 -8.00
N ALA A 27 3.45 -8.33 -7.23
CA ALA A 27 3.92 -7.17 -6.50
C ALA A 27 3.80 -7.42 -4.99
N ILE A 28 4.78 -6.91 -4.22
CA ILE A 28 4.74 -6.96 -2.77
C ILE A 28 4.12 -5.66 -2.24
N HIS A 29 3.33 -5.77 -1.18
CA HIS A 29 2.91 -4.58 -0.44
C HIS A 29 4.12 -3.95 0.28
N LEU A 30 3.93 -3.30 1.36
CA LEU A 30 4.93 -2.60 2.14
C LEU A 30 6.19 -3.44 2.43
N SER A 31 7.32 -3.14 1.79
CA SER A 31 8.56 -3.91 1.91
C SER A 31 9.81 -3.10 2.32
N TYR A 32 9.77 -1.77 2.23
CA TYR A 32 10.87 -0.91 2.69
C TYR A 32 10.64 -0.39 4.10
N ALA A 33 11.70 -0.36 4.93
CA ALA A 33 11.65 0.20 6.27
C ALA A 33 11.26 1.68 6.26
N SER A 34 11.85 2.47 5.36
CA SER A 34 11.54 3.89 5.19
C SER A 34 10.05 4.14 4.88
N ARG A 35 9.46 3.32 4.00
CA ARG A 35 8.03 3.43 3.67
C ARG A 35 7.14 2.96 4.80
N SER A 36 7.57 1.92 5.52
CA SER A 36 6.89 1.38 6.70
C SER A 36 6.79 2.44 7.81
N ASP A 37 7.89 3.13 8.08
CA ASP A 37 7.95 4.21 9.06
C ASP A 37 7.07 5.40 8.64
N GLN A 38 7.12 5.79 7.36
CA GLN A 38 6.23 6.82 6.79
C GLN A 38 4.75 6.46 6.96
N ARG A 39 4.40 5.16 6.85
CA ARG A 39 3.02 4.65 6.97
C ARG A 39 2.60 4.36 8.42
N GLY A 40 3.50 4.48 9.38
CA GLY A 40 3.24 4.16 10.79
C GLY A 40 2.85 2.71 11.05
N ARG A 41 3.19 1.78 10.12
CA ARG A 41 2.87 0.36 10.25
C ARG A 41 3.98 -0.51 9.67
N ARG A 42 4.38 -1.54 10.41
CA ARG A 42 5.43 -2.47 9.99
C ARG A 42 4.86 -3.89 9.89
N PRO A 43 4.77 -4.47 8.69
CA PRO A 43 4.26 -5.83 8.53
C PRO A 43 5.25 -6.84 9.11
N ALA A 44 4.72 -7.90 9.76
CA ALA A 44 5.53 -8.99 10.28
C ALA A 44 5.94 -10.01 9.19
N HIS A 45 5.15 -10.09 8.12
CA HIS A 45 5.34 -11.02 7.01
C HIS A 45 5.04 -10.31 5.68
N PRO A 46 5.65 -10.75 4.57
CA PRO A 46 5.36 -10.20 3.25
C PRO A 46 3.92 -10.53 2.85
N SER A 47 3.32 -9.68 2.06
CA SER A 47 2.02 -9.90 1.42
C SER A 47 2.05 -9.40 -0.02
N TYR A 48 1.27 -10.04 -0.89
CA TYR A 48 1.41 -9.90 -2.33
C TYR A 48 0.07 -9.66 -3.02
N PHE A 49 0.15 -9.12 -4.23
CA PHE A 49 -0.96 -9.05 -5.16
C PHE A 49 -0.46 -9.29 -6.60
N PHE A 50 -1.38 -9.59 -7.51
CA PHE A 50 -1.07 -9.76 -8.92
C PHE A 50 -1.44 -8.52 -9.71
N LYS A 51 -0.63 -8.23 -10.74
CA LYS A 51 -0.97 -7.24 -11.76
C LYS A 51 -1.16 -7.93 -13.10
N PRO A 52 -2.15 -7.49 -13.92
CA PRO A 52 -2.32 -8.05 -15.26
C PRO A 52 -1.10 -7.70 -16.14
N SER A 53 -0.72 -8.58 -17.05
CA SER A 53 0.39 -8.28 -17.99
C SER A 53 0.07 -7.12 -18.94
N SER A 54 -1.22 -6.76 -19.12
CA SER A 54 -1.63 -5.55 -19.86
C SER A 54 -1.25 -4.25 -19.14
N SER A 55 -0.90 -4.30 -17.87
CA SER A 55 -0.42 -3.11 -17.13
C SER A 55 1.00 -2.69 -17.49
N LEU A 56 1.77 -3.54 -18.18
CA LEU A 56 3.12 -3.20 -18.63
C LEU A 56 3.12 -2.08 -19.68
N ALA A 57 4.14 -1.23 -19.62
CA ALA A 57 4.47 -0.23 -20.59
C ALA A 57 5.99 -0.09 -20.75
N PRO A 58 6.50 0.27 -21.94
CA PRO A 58 7.92 0.54 -22.13
C PRO A 58 8.31 1.92 -21.60
N SER A 59 9.61 2.15 -21.49
CA SER A 59 10.15 3.50 -21.25
C SER A 59 9.80 4.45 -22.39
N GLY A 60 9.54 5.71 -22.06
CA GLY A 60 9.10 6.74 -23.00
C GLY A 60 7.59 6.73 -23.29
N GLY A 61 6.86 5.80 -22.68
CA GLY A 61 5.40 5.73 -22.79
C GLY A 61 4.65 6.75 -21.94
N THR A 62 3.34 6.65 -22.01
CA THR A 62 2.42 7.49 -21.21
C THR A 62 1.58 6.64 -20.27
N ILE A 63 1.15 7.25 -19.16
CA ILE A 63 0.13 6.70 -18.29
C ILE A 63 -1.05 7.67 -18.25
N GLU A 64 -2.25 7.14 -18.40
CA GLU A 64 -3.48 7.93 -18.37
C GLU A 64 -4.06 7.97 -16.96
N ARG A 65 -4.29 9.18 -16.42
CA ARG A 65 -5.09 9.36 -15.23
C ARG A 65 -6.57 9.44 -15.65
N PRO A 66 -7.42 8.48 -15.25
CA PRO A 66 -8.83 8.45 -15.65
C PRO A 66 -9.58 9.73 -15.25
N ALA A 67 -10.57 10.15 -16.05
CA ALA A 67 -11.39 11.29 -15.72
C ALA A 67 -12.16 11.08 -14.40
N GLY A 68 -12.27 12.13 -13.59
CA GLY A 68 -12.92 12.07 -12.28
C GLY A 68 -12.08 11.44 -11.17
N THR A 69 -10.77 11.28 -11.38
CA THR A 69 -9.82 10.82 -10.36
C THR A 69 -8.75 11.88 -10.09
N GLU A 70 -8.12 11.83 -8.92
CA GLU A 70 -7.16 12.85 -8.47
C GLU A 70 -5.88 12.31 -7.83
N LEU A 71 -5.87 11.05 -7.38
CA LEU A 71 -4.79 10.49 -6.58
C LEU A 71 -3.98 9.41 -7.31
N LEU A 72 -3.58 9.68 -8.57
CA LEU A 72 -2.60 8.83 -9.24
C LEU A 72 -1.23 9.06 -8.60
N ALA A 73 -0.63 8.02 -8.02
CA ALA A 73 0.66 8.08 -7.35
C ALA A 73 1.69 7.19 -8.05
N PHE A 74 2.95 7.65 -8.06
CA PHE A 74 4.09 6.86 -8.50
C PHE A 74 4.68 6.04 -7.36
N GLU A 75 5.27 4.90 -7.67
CA GLU A 75 6.00 4.05 -6.74
C GLU A 75 7.17 3.41 -7.49
N GLY A 76 8.37 4.02 -7.40
CA GLY A 76 9.58 3.50 -8.04
C GLY A 76 10.08 2.26 -7.32
N GLU A 77 10.42 1.22 -8.08
CA GLU A 77 10.76 -0.09 -7.56
C GLU A 77 11.91 -0.75 -8.30
N VAL A 78 12.56 -1.69 -7.65
CA VAL A 78 13.36 -2.72 -8.31
C VAL A 78 12.41 -3.80 -8.81
N ALA A 79 12.49 -4.16 -10.09
CA ALA A 79 11.81 -5.32 -10.64
C ALA A 79 12.80 -6.47 -10.83
N LEU A 80 12.42 -7.67 -10.42
CA LEU A 80 13.16 -8.90 -10.64
C LEU A 80 12.53 -9.67 -11.81
N VAL A 81 13.35 -10.13 -12.76
CA VAL A 81 12.91 -10.97 -13.87
C VAL A 81 13.38 -12.40 -13.64
N VAL A 82 12.46 -13.33 -13.55
CA VAL A 82 12.74 -14.75 -13.31
C VAL A 82 13.41 -15.35 -14.55
N GLY A 83 14.53 -16.02 -14.36
CA GLY A 83 15.29 -16.66 -15.44
C GLY A 83 15.11 -18.18 -15.52
N THR A 84 14.99 -18.84 -14.37
CA THR A 84 14.75 -20.27 -14.27
C THR A 84 13.62 -20.56 -13.31
N ALA A 85 12.86 -21.63 -13.61
CA ALA A 85 11.68 -21.97 -12.81
C ALA A 85 12.06 -22.19 -11.33
N ALA A 86 11.33 -21.53 -10.43
CA ALA A 86 11.51 -21.63 -8.99
C ALA A 86 10.26 -22.22 -8.33
N ARG A 87 10.41 -23.37 -7.70
CA ARG A 87 9.34 -24.03 -6.96
C ARG A 87 9.87 -24.67 -5.68
N ARG A 88 9.43 -24.16 -4.53
CA ARG A 88 9.88 -24.59 -3.19
C ARG A 88 11.40 -24.50 -3.02
N VAL A 89 11.97 -23.37 -3.48
CA VAL A 89 13.40 -23.11 -3.35
C VAL A 89 13.72 -22.59 -1.95
N SER A 90 14.95 -22.87 -1.48
CA SER A 90 15.42 -22.29 -0.24
C SER A 90 15.86 -20.83 -0.45
N PRO A 91 15.93 -20.01 0.61
CA PRO A 91 16.42 -18.64 0.49
C PRO A 91 17.85 -18.56 -0.07
N GLU A 92 18.71 -19.53 0.24
CA GLU A 92 20.11 -19.58 -0.21
C GLU A 92 20.22 -19.78 -1.73
N ALA A 93 19.28 -20.53 -2.32
CA ALA A 93 19.23 -20.81 -3.76
C ALA A 93 18.36 -19.82 -4.53
N ALA A 94 17.59 -18.98 -3.85
CA ALA A 94 16.53 -18.17 -4.47
C ALA A 94 17.06 -17.20 -5.53
N TRP A 95 18.21 -16.56 -5.28
CA TRP A 95 18.78 -15.58 -6.21
C TRP A 95 19.24 -16.19 -7.53
N ASP A 96 19.66 -17.46 -7.53
CA ASP A 96 20.10 -18.18 -8.74
C ASP A 96 18.96 -18.34 -9.78
N HIS A 97 17.72 -18.12 -9.38
CA HIS A 97 16.56 -18.17 -10.25
C HIS A 97 16.24 -16.85 -10.96
N ILE A 98 16.91 -15.75 -10.61
CA ILE A 98 16.71 -14.43 -11.21
C ILE A 98 17.71 -14.22 -12.34
N ALA A 99 17.21 -13.88 -13.53
CA ALA A 99 18.05 -13.57 -14.68
C ALA A 99 18.54 -12.14 -14.66
N SER A 100 17.67 -11.20 -14.33
CA SER A 100 17.99 -9.78 -14.38
C SER A 100 17.16 -8.96 -13.41
N VAL A 101 17.63 -7.74 -13.18
CA VAL A 101 16.90 -6.70 -12.46
C VAL A 101 16.77 -5.46 -13.34
N THR A 102 15.74 -4.66 -13.09
CA THR A 102 15.54 -3.39 -13.82
C THR A 102 14.70 -2.42 -12.98
N ALA A 103 14.53 -1.19 -13.49
CA ALA A 103 13.61 -0.23 -12.90
C ALA A 103 12.16 -0.57 -13.27
N ALA A 104 11.25 -0.31 -12.34
CA ALA A 104 9.81 -0.34 -12.57
C ALA A 104 9.14 0.80 -11.83
N ASN A 105 7.91 1.12 -12.25
CA ASN A 105 7.04 2.01 -11.50
C ASN A 105 5.71 1.30 -11.26
N ASP A 106 5.33 1.08 -10.00
CA ASP A 106 4.05 0.50 -9.62
C ASP A 106 3.01 1.60 -9.40
N PHE A 107 2.59 2.27 -10.49
CA PHE A 107 1.57 3.31 -10.40
C PHE A 107 0.31 2.81 -9.74
N GLY A 108 -0.31 3.66 -8.92
CA GLY A 108 -1.52 3.34 -8.19
C GLY A 108 -2.51 4.49 -8.14
N LEU A 109 -3.79 4.18 -8.37
CA LEU A 109 -4.90 5.11 -8.27
C LEU A 109 -5.55 4.97 -6.90
N TYR A 110 -5.17 5.83 -5.95
CA TYR A 110 -5.62 5.76 -4.56
C TYR A 110 -7.12 6.00 -4.41
N ASP A 111 -7.75 6.70 -5.35
CA ASP A 111 -9.21 6.86 -5.45
C ASP A 111 -9.99 5.52 -5.42
N LEU A 112 -9.35 4.41 -5.82
CA LEU A 112 -9.98 3.09 -5.89
C LEU A 112 -9.53 2.13 -4.77
N ARG A 113 -8.59 2.51 -3.90
CA ARG A 113 -8.02 1.59 -2.90
C ARG A 113 -9.05 1.08 -1.88
N ALA A 114 -9.97 1.93 -1.44
CA ALA A 114 -11.03 1.54 -0.51
C ALA A 114 -11.93 0.44 -1.10
N ASN A 115 -12.11 0.45 -2.42
CA ASN A 115 -12.96 -0.49 -3.14
C ASN A 115 -12.30 -1.84 -3.41
N ASP A 116 -10.97 -1.89 -3.41
CA ASP A 116 -10.18 -3.09 -3.71
C ASP A 116 -10.08 -4.07 -2.54
N LYS A 117 -10.29 -3.62 -1.32
CA LYS A 117 -10.18 -4.45 -0.11
C LYS A 117 -8.90 -5.29 -0.05
N GLY A 118 -7.79 -4.75 -0.55
CA GLY A 118 -6.47 -5.39 -0.57
C GLY A 118 -6.14 -6.17 -1.84
N SER A 119 -7.06 -6.36 -2.79
CA SER A 119 -6.77 -7.04 -4.05
C SER A 119 -5.92 -6.22 -5.02
N ASN A 120 -5.98 -4.89 -4.92
CA ASN A 120 -5.30 -3.91 -5.77
C ASN A 120 -5.60 -4.04 -7.29
N VAL A 121 -6.61 -4.81 -7.67
CA VAL A 121 -6.97 -5.03 -9.09
C VAL A 121 -7.39 -3.72 -9.76
N ARG A 122 -8.23 -2.93 -9.08
CA ARG A 122 -8.74 -1.67 -9.63
C ARG A 122 -7.74 -0.54 -9.49
N SER A 123 -7.08 -0.47 -8.35
CA SER A 123 -6.16 0.62 -8.03
C SER A 123 -4.81 0.51 -8.74
N LYS A 124 -4.36 -0.70 -9.10
CA LYS A 124 -3.01 -0.94 -9.65
C LYS A 124 -2.98 -1.72 -10.97
N GLY A 125 -4.14 -2.19 -11.45
CA GLY A 125 -4.22 -3.05 -12.64
C GLY A 125 -4.48 -2.31 -13.96
N GLY A 126 -4.51 -0.98 -13.98
CA GLY A 126 -4.75 -0.21 -15.20
C GLY A 126 -3.69 -0.45 -16.28
N ASP A 127 -4.07 -0.29 -17.55
CA ASP A 127 -3.14 -0.38 -18.67
C ASP A 127 -2.05 0.69 -18.53
N GLY A 128 -0.79 0.30 -18.72
CA GLY A 128 0.36 1.18 -18.53
C GLY A 128 0.76 1.47 -17.07
N PHE A 129 0.07 0.90 -16.07
CA PHE A 129 0.36 1.15 -14.64
C PHE A 129 1.62 0.43 -14.13
N THR A 130 2.33 -0.29 -15.01
CA THR A 130 3.60 -0.96 -14.69
C THR A 130 4.63 -0.67 -15.78
N PRO A 131 5.09 0.57 -15.95
CA PRO A 131 6.25 0.83 -16.79
C PRO A 131 7.46 0.06 -16.25
N LEU A 132 8.31 -0.45 -17.17
CA LEU A 132 9.45 -1.29 -16.83
C LEU A 132 10.61 -1.06 -17.80
N GLY A 133 11.84 -1.13 -17.32
CA GLY A 133 13.05 -0.96 -18.14
C GLY A 133 13.81 0.33 -17.85
N PRO A 134 14.53 0.95 -18.84
CA PRO A 134 14.67 0.47 -20.22
C PRO A 134 15.67 -0.67 -20.43
N GLU A 135 16.66 -0.84 -19.52
CA GLU A 135 17.72 -1.83 -19.64
C GLU A 135 17.60 -2.91 -18.56
N LEU A 136 17.99 -4.13 -18.91
CA LEU A 136 18.10 -5.24 -17.96
C LEU A 136 19.55 -5.36 -17.46
N ILE A 137 19.71 -5.40 -16.14
CA ILE A 137 20.99 -5.64 -15.48
C ILE A 137 21.08 -7.14 -15.15
N ASP A 138 22.15 -7.83 -15.58
CA ASP A 138 22.37 -9.25 -15.24
C ASP A 138 22.43 -9.42 -13.70
N ALA A 139 21.54 -10.23 -13.15
CA ALA A 139 21.44 -10.45 -11.71
C ALA A 139 22.74 -11.02 -11.09
N ARG A 140 23.54 -11.74 -11.89
CA ARG A 140 24.84 -12.31 -11.45
C ARG A 140 25.93 -11.26 -11.32
N SER A 141 25.74 -10.08 -11.89
CA SER A 141 26.73 -8.98 -11.84
C SER A 141 26.57 -8.06 -10.66
N VAL A 142 25.52 -8.25 -9.84
CA VAL A 142 25.16 -7.34 -8.75
C VAL A 142 24.91 -8.06 -7.43
N ASP A 143 25.08 -7.34 -6.33
CA ASP A 143 24.64 -7.78 -5.01
C ASP A 143 23.17 -7.37 -4.81
N PRO A 144 22.24 -8.33 -4.61
CA PRO A 144 20.84 -8.04 -4.37
C PRO A 144 20.56 -7.14 -3.16
N ALA A 145 21.48 -7.05 -2.20
CA ALA A 145 21.37 -6.20 -1.01
C ALA A 145 21.94 -4.79 -1.22
N ALA A 146 22.54 -4.50 -2.37
CA ALA A 146 23.26 -3.25 -2.64
C ALA A 146 22.79 -2.51 -3.91
N LEU A 147 21.57 -2.81 -4.38
CA LEU A 147 20.94 -2.06 -5.46
C LEU A 147 20.39 -0.74 -4.90
N ARG A 148 20.44 0.31 -5.71
CA ARG A 148 19.85 1.62 -5.41
C ARG A 148 18.68 1.87 -6.34
N VAL A 149 17.57 2.41 -5.79
CA VAL A 149 16.43 2.89 -6.56
C VAL A 149 16.27 4.39 -6.34
N ARG A 150 16.13 5.15 -7.43
CA ARG A 150 15.92 6.59 -7.42
C ARG A 150 14.74 6.96 -8.31
N VAL A 151 13.96 7.95 -7.86
CA VAL A 151 12.83 8.48 -8.63
C VAL A 151 12.91 9.99 -8.70
N TRP A 152 12.67 10.53 -9.88
CA TRP A 152 12.52 11.97 -10.12
C TRP A 152 11.15 12.25 -10.68
N VAL A 153 10.58 13.38 -10.30
CA VAL A 153 9.37 13.95 -10.91
C VAL A 153 9.75 15.32 -11.43
N ASN A 154 9.60 15.54 -12.73
CA ASN A 154 9.99 16.79 -13.41
C ASN A 154 11.45 17.18 -13.13
N GLY A 155 12.34 16.19 -13.05
CA GLY A 155 13.76 16.38 -12.75
C GLY A 155 14.10 16.56 -11.26
N GLU A 156 13.12 16.67 -10.37
CA GLU A 156 13.33 16.76 -8.93
C GLU A 156 13.38 15.37 -8.28
N LEU A 157 14.45 15.09 -7.53
CA LEU A 157 14.62 13.81 -6.83
C LEU A 157 13.58 13.66 -5.71
N ARG A 158 12.81 12.59 -5.76
CA ARG A 158 11.71 12.27 -4.83
C ARG A 158 11.98 11.05 -3.97
N GLN A 159 12.61 10.02 -4.54
CA GLN A 159 12.98 8.81 -3.82
C GLN A 159 14.45 8.53 -4.07
N ASP A 160 15.17 8.12 -3.02
CA ASP A 160 16.56 7.64 -3.08
C ASP A 160 16.77 6.70 -1.90
N ASP A 161 16.84 5.40 -2.18
CA ASP A 161 17.00 4.36 -1.16
C ASP A 161 17.73 3.16 -1.77
N THR A 162 18.11 2.20 -0.92
CA THR A 162 18.80 0.99 -1.34
C THR A 162 18.07 -0.26 -0.85
N THR A 163 18.30 -1.38 -1.51
CA THR A 163 17.75 -2.68 -1.12
C THR A 163 18.22 -3.18 0.24
N ALA A 164 19.26 -2.56 0.82
CA ALA A 164 19.64 -2.78 2.22
C ALA A 164 18.53 -2.35 3.21
N GLY A 165 17.63 -1.42 2.80
CA GLY A 165 16.48 -0.96 3.58
C GLY A 165 15.24 -1.87 3.52
N LEU A 166 15.31 -3.01 2.82
CA LEU A 166 14.19 -3.95 2.70
C LEU A 166 13.88 -4.65 4.03
N LEU A 167 12.60 -4.71 4.37
CA LEU A 167 12.07 -5.53 5.49
C LEU A 167 12.17 -7.02 5.19
N PHE A 168 12.01 -7.38 3.91
CA PHE A 168 12.03 -8.73 3.40
C PHE A 168 13.05 -8.80 2.25
N PRO A 169 14.24 -9.37 2.48
CA PRO A 169 15.25 -9.55 1.43
C PRO A 169 14.70 -10.32 0.23
N PHE A 170 15.20 -10.06 -0.98
CA PHE A 170 14.73 -10.72 -2.20
C PHE A 170 14.75 -12.25 -2.10
N ALA A 171 15.78 -12.82 -1.47
CA ALA A 171 15.87 -14.25 -1.24
C ALA A 171 14.67 -14.81 -0.47
N GLN A 172 14.21 -14.09 0.56
CA GLN A 172 13.02 -14.46 1.32
C GLN A 172 11.76 -14.34 0.47
N VAL A 173 11.59 -13.25 -0.29
CA VAL A 173 10.41 -13.02 -1.15
C VAL A 173 10.28 -14.11 -2.21
N ILE A 174 11.38 -14.44 -2.90
CA ILE A 174 11.39 -15.48 -3.94
C ILE A 174 11.10 -16.86 -3.33
N ALA A 175 11.76 -17.20 -2.22
CA ALA A 175 11.54 -18.47 -1.53
C ALA A 175 10.09 -18.60 -1.06
N ASP A 176 9.53 -17.55 -0.45
CA ASP A 176 8.14 -17.55 0.03
C ASP A 176 7.14 -17.70 -1.12
N LEU A 177 7.23 -16.89 -2.17
CA LEU A 177 6.38 -17.02 -3.35
C LEU A 177 6.44 -18.42 -3.95
N SER A 178 7.64 -18.99 -4.04
CA SER A 178 7.86 -20.32 -4.62
C SER A 178 7.24 -21.47 -3.80
N GLN A 179 6.87 -21.25 -2.54
CA GLN A 179 6.13 -22.21 -1.74
C GLN A 179 4.67 -22.39 -2.24
N HIS A 180 4.09 -21.33 -2.76
CA HIS A 180 2.67 -21.27 -3.15
C HIS A 180 2.47 -21.72 -4.60
N PHE A 181 3.28 -21.21 -5.52
CA PHE A 181 3.19 -21.50 -6.95
C PHE A 181 4.59 -21.49 -7.59
N THR A 182 4.68 -22.02 -8.81
CA THR A 182 5.92 -21.96 -9.58
C THR A 182 6.08 -20.54 -10.14
N LEU A 183 7.23 -19.91 -9.86
CA LEU A 183 7.71 -18.77 -10.62
C LEU A 183 8.33 -19.30 -11.90
N GLU A 184 7.90 -18.79 -13.04
CA GLU A 184 8.30 -19.27 -14.36
C GLU A 184 9.26 -18.28 -15.04
N PRO A 185 10.13 -18.73 -15.96
CA PRO A 185 10.97 -17.81 -16.71
C PRO A 185 10.16 -16.70 -17.40
N GLY A 186 10.59 -15.47 -17.23
CA GLY A 186 9.91 -14.28 -17.72
C GLY A 186 8.89 -13.67 -16.75
N ASP A 187 8.52 -14.33 -15.67
CA ASP A 187 7.71 -13.70 -14.62
C ASP A 187 8.44 -12.50 -14.01
N VAL A 188 7.68 -11.52 -13.57
CA VAL A 188 8.20 -10.28 -12.95
C VAL A 188 7.76 -10.19 -11.49
N ILE A 189 8.69 -9.83 -10.61
CA ILE A 189 8.40 -9.53 -9.21
C ILE A 189 8.74 -8.07 -8.97
N LEU A 190 7.73 -7.27 -8.60
CA LEU A 190 7.88 -5.89 -8.13
C LEU A 190 8.14 -5.92 -6.63
N THR A 191 9.22 -5.28 -6.18
CA THR A 191 9.78 -5.50 -4.83
C THR A 191 9.40 -4.45 -3.80
N GLY A 192 8.46 -3.57 -4.16
CA GLY A 192 7.99 -2.49 -3.30
C GLY A 192 8.83 -1.22 -3.41
N THR A 193 8.24 -0.13 -2.97
CA THR A 193 8.78 1.22 -3.07
C THR A 193 9.27 1.77 -1.73
N PRO A 194 10.35 2.57 -1.68
CA PRO A 194 10.76 3.29 -0.48
C PRO A 194 9.85 4.50 -0.19
N ALA A 195 10.15 5.22 0.88
CA ALA A 195 9.50 6.51 1.18
C ALA A 195 9.70 7.54 0.05
N GLY A 196 8.83 8.55 -0.01
CA GLY A 196 8.90 9.64 -0.99
C GLY A 196 7.97 9.49 -2.21
N SER A 197 7.25 8.36 -2.34
CA SER A 197 6.16 8.23 -3.30
C SER A 197 5.06 9.27 -3.03
N SER A 198 4.52 9.87 -4.08
CA SER A 198 3.52 10.93 -3.99
C SER A 198 2.62 10.96 -5.22
N VAL A 199 1.62 11.85 -5.20
CA VAL A 199 0.70 12.08 -6.32
C VAL A 199 1.40 12.79 -7.47
N VAL A 200 1.02 12.41 -8.68
CA VAL A 200 1.40 13.07 -9.93
C VAL A 200 0.16 13.50 -10.71
N VAL A 201 0.32 14.55 -11.50
CA VAL A 201 -0.77 15.14 -12.28
C VAL A 201 -0.47 15.11 -13.79
N PRO A 202 -1.47 15.25 -14.65
CA PRO A 202 -1.26 15.35 -16.09
C PRO A 202 -0.25 16.42 -16.45
N GLY A 203 0.73 16.03 -17.27
CA GLY A 203 1.88 16.86 -17.65
C GLY A 203 3.16 16.51 -16.89
N ASP A 204 3.07 15.81 -15.75
CA ASP A 204 4.26 15.38 -15.03
C ASP A 204 5.01 14.28 -15.78
N VAL A 205 6.34 14.31 -15.64
CA VAL A 205 7.25 13.27 -16.13
C VAL A 205 7.88 12.59 -14.91
N VAL A 206 7.69 11.28 -14.82
CA VAL A 206 8.26 10.44 -13.77
C VAL A 206 9.40 9.62 -14.35
N GLU A 207 10.54 9.67 -13.70
CA GLU A 207 11.72 8.91 -14.09
C GLU A 207 12.14 8.00 -12.95
N VAL A 208 12.42 6.72 -13.25
CA VAL A 208 12.93 5.74 -12.28
C VAL A 208 14.24 5.17 -12.77
N GLU A 209 15.21 5.03 -11.90
CA GLU A 209 16.48 4.37 -12.20
C GLU A 209 16.83 3.38 -11.09
N VAL A 210 17.26 2.20 -11.49
CA VAL A 210 17.89 1.21 -10.63
C VAL A 210 19.34 1.05 -11.06
N ASP A 211 20.27 1.15 -10.11
CA ASP A 211 21.68 0.96 -10.37
C ASP A 211 22.37 0.18 -9.25
N ALA A 212 23.57 -0.28 -9.55
CA ALA A 212 24.45 -0.96 -8.59
C ALA A 212 25.82 -0.24 -8.53
N PRO A 213 25.90 0.93 -7.87
CA PRO A 213 27.11 1.77 -7.92
C PRO A 213 28.34 1.10 -7.30
N GLY A 214 28.17 0.10 -6.43
CA GLY A 214 29.26 -0.68 -5.84
C GLY A 214 29.72 -1.89 -6.65
N ALA A 215 29.00 -2.26 -7.71
CA ALA A 215 29.32 -3.39 -8.56
C ALA A 215 30.35 -3.01 -9.66
N PRO A 216 31.15 -3.98 -10.16
CA PRO A 216 32.06 -3.72 -11.29
C PRO A 216 31.31 -3.14 -12.50
N GLY A 217 31.81 -2.03 -13.01
CA GLY A 217 31.20 -1.33 -14.12
C GLY A 217 29.96 -0.49 -13.77
N ALA A 218 29.55 -0.48 -12.50
CA ALA A 218 28.41 0.27 -11.98
C ALA A 218 27.16 0.19 -12.91
N PRO A 219 26.63 -1.03 -13.16
CA PRO A 219 25.52 -1.20 -14.10
C PRO A 219 24.28 -0.44 -13.65
N SER A 220 23.54 0.10 -14.64
CA SER A 220 22.32 0.85 -14.45
C SER A 220 21.24 0.35 -15.42
N SER A 221 19.99 0.40 -14.98
CA SER A 221 18.81 0.20 -15.85
C SER A 221 18.62 1.32 -16.88
N GLY A 222 19.37 2.41 -16.78
CA GLY A 222 19.01 3.67 -17.42
C GLY A 222 17.73 4.26 -16.80
N ARG A 223 17.31 5.40 -17.36
CA ARG A 223 16.09 6.09 -16.90
C ARG A 223 14.84 5.52 -17.56
N LEU A 224 14.00 4.92 -16.76
CA LEU A 224 12.62 4.58 -17.13
C LEU A 224 11.79 5.86 -17.08
N VAL A 225 11.31 6.33 -18.20
CA VAL A 225 10.59 7.60 -18.34
C VAL A 225 9.12 7.33 -18.60
N THR A 226 8.23 7.99 -17.86
CA THR A 226 6.77 7.91 -18.07
C THR A 226 6.17 9.29 -17.98
N THR A 227 5.35 9.69 -18.96
CA THR A 227 4.61 10.95 -18.95
C THR A 227 3.17 10.71 -18.53
N VAL A 228 2.66 11.50 -17.58
CA VAL A 228 1.27 11.43 -17.13
C VAL A 228 0.37 12.23 -18.07
N THR A 229 -0.71 11.61 -18.55
CA THR A 229 -1.71 12.27 -19.40
C THR A 229 -3.08 12.29 -18.74
N GLN A 230 -3.97 13.20 -19.18
CA GLN A 230 -5.36 13.24 -18.74
C GLN A 230 -6.20 12.33 -19.62
N GLY A 231 -6.88 11.36 -18.99
CA GLY A 231 -7.86 10.53 -19.67
C GLY A 231 -9.20 11.23 -19.87
N GLU A 232 -9.87 10.87 -20.94
CA GLU A 232 -11.22 11.36 -21.24
C GLU A 232 -12.30 10.49 -20.61
N HIS A 233 -11.99 9.21 -20.35
CA HIS A 233 -12.94 8.24 -19.83
C HIS A 233 -12.83 8.13 -18.30
N GLY A 234 -13.99 8.14 -17.64
CA GLY A 234 -14.15 7.87 -16.21
C GLY A 234 -14.75 6.49 -15.95
N PHE A 235 -15.21 6.26 -14.74
CA PHE A 235 -15.81 5.01 -14.30
C PHE A 235 -17.34 5.08 -14.33
N ASP A 236 -17.98 3.99 -14.76
CA ASP A 236 -19.45 3.85 -14.78
C ASP A 236 -19.92 3.22 -13.45
N GLY A 237 -20.67 4.00 -12.67
CA GLY A 237 -21.22 3.56 -11.39
C GLY A 237 -22.28 2.45 -11.49
N SER A 238 -22.83 2.18 -12.67
CA SER A 238 -23.74 1.05 -12.89
C SER A 238 -23.01 -0.30 -12.95
N LEU A 239 -21.69 -0.27 -13.24
CA LEU A 239 -20.86 -1.47 -13.36
C LEU A 239 -20.06 -1.78 -12.11
N GLY A 240 -19.91 -0.82 -11.20
CA GLY A 240 -19.13 -1.02 -9.99
C GLY A 240 -19.01 0.23 -9.12
N SER A 241 -18.24 0.13 -8.04
CA SER A 241 -18.00 1.27 -7.14
C SER A 241 -17.22 2.36 -7.85
N LEU A 242 -17.69 3.59 -7.74
CA LEU A 242 -17.00 4.77 -8.23
C LEU A 242 -15.74 5.06 -7.39
N PRO A 243 -14.76 5.77 -7.97
CA PRO A 243 -13.67 6.35 -7.21
C PRO A 243 -14.19 7.17 -6.03
N ALA A 244 -13.52 7.06 -4.89
CA ALA A 244 -13.85 7.81 -3.69
C ALA A 244 -12.58 8.21 -2.96
N VAL A 245 -12.54 9.44 -2.46
CA VAL A 245 -11.39 9.99 -1.77
C VAL A 245 -11.83 10.53 -0.42
N ASP A 246 -11.17 10.07 0.63
CA ASP A 246 -11.23 10.64 1.97
C ASP A 246 -9.85 11.19 2.39
N ASP A 247 -9.78 11.80 3.57
CA ASP A 247 -8.54 12.36 4.10
C ASP A 247 -7.44 11.31 4.30
N THR A 248 -7.82 10.06 4.62
CA THR A 248 -6.87 8.96 4.79
C THR A 248 -6.21 8.62 3.47
N GLN A 249 -7.01 8.47 2.40
CA GLN A 249 -6.50 8.18 1.07
C GLN A 249 -5.65 9.33 0.53
N ARG A 250 -6.06 10.59 0.77
CA ARG A 250 -5.27 11.77 0.40
C ARG A 250 -3.91 11.76 1.12
N ALA A 251 -3.91 11.64 2.44
CA ALA A 251 -2.68 11.59 3.22
C ALA A 251 -1.77 10.43 2.80
N GLU A 252 -2.37 9.26 2.53
CA GLU A 252 -1.62 8.12 2.06
C GLU A 252 -1.01 8.32 0.66
N ALA A 253 -1.75 8.88 -0.29
CA ALA A 253 -1.28 9.13 -1.64
C ALA A 253 -0.17 10.20 -1.69
N TRP A 254 -0.33 11.27 -0.95
CA TRP A 254 0.66 12.36 -0.87
C TRP A 254 1.84 12.06 0.06
N GLY A 255 1.77 10.98 0.85
CA GLY A 255 2.81 10.57 1.78
C GLY A 255 2.69 11.13 3.19
N SER A 256 1.95 12.23 3.39
CA SER A 256 1.61 12.81 4.69
C SER A 256 0.36 13.70 4.61
N ARG A 257 -0.25 14.01 5.75
CA ARG A 257 -1.37 14.97 5.84
C ARG A 257 -0.95 16.37 5.40
N GLU A 258 0.25 16.80 5.80
CA GLU A 258 0.80 18.11 5.42
C GLU A 258 0.98 18.22 3.90
N ALA A 259 1.60 17.23 3.26
CA ALA A 259 1.78 17.21 1.81
C ALA A 259 0.43 17.15 1.06
N ALA A 260 -0.60 16.56 1.66
CA ALA A 260 -1.96 16.54 1.14
C ALA A 260 -2.74 17.85 1.38
N GLY A 261 -2.16 18.83 2.04
CA GLY A 261 -2.83 20.09 2.41
C GLY A 261 -3.96 19.90 3.44
N LEU A 262 -3.91 18.82 4.21
CA LEU A 262 -4.89 18.52 5.25
C LEU A 262 -4.43 19.08 6.61
N ASP A 263 -5.40 19.44 7.44
CA ASP A 263 -5.10 19.81 8.81
C ASP A 263 -4.36 18.68 9.54
N PRO A 264 -3.47 19.00 10.49
CA PRO A 264 -2.85 18.00 11.35
C PRO A 264 -3.90 17.08 11.99
N GLU A 265 -3.56 15.84 12.25
CA GLU A 265 -4.45 15.00 13.06
C GLU A 265 -4.68 15.68 14.41
N PRO A 266 -5.95 15.76 14.86
CA PRO A 266 -6.21 16.31 16.16
C PRO A 266 -5.44 15.52 17.22
N GLU A 267 -4.73 16.23 18.08
CA GLU A 267 -4.03 15.62 19.23
C GLU A 267 -4.99 14.68 19.96
N PRO A 268 -4.55 13.47 20.33
CA PRO A 268 -5.39 12.56 21.09
C PRO A 268 -5.89 13.27 22.35
N PHE A 269 -7.21 13.26 22.56
CA PHE A 269 -7.78 13.89 23.73
C PHE A 269 -7.20 13.26 25.02
N VAL A 270 -6.60 14.09 25.86
CA VAL A 270 -6.09 13.69 27.16
C VAL A 270 -6.96 14.24 28.25
N LEU A 271 -7.59 13.39 29.03
CA LEU A 271 -8.33 13.79 30.22
C LEU A 271 -7.34 14.15 31.33
N THR A 272 -6.93 15.41 31.39
CA THR A 272 -6.02 15.89 32.43
C THR A 272 -6.64 15.78 33.83
N PRO A 273 -5.84 15.63 34.89
CA PRO A 273 -6.35 15.62 36.26
C PRO A 273 -7.19 16.84 36.61
N ALA A 274 -6.79 18.02 36.12
CA ALA A 274 -7.52 19.27 36.35
C ALA A 274 -8.90 19.26 35.66
N LEU A 275 -8.97 18.77 34.41
CA LEU A 275 -10.23 18.65 33.70
C LEU A 275 -11.14 17.57 34.33
N ARG A 276 -10.58 16.42 34.72
CA ARG A 276 -11.31 15.37 35.46
C ARG A 276 -11.95 15.94 36.72
N ALA A 277 -11.19 16.60 37.59
CA ALA A 277 -11.68 17.23 38.80
C ALA A 277 -12.76 18.30 38.56
N LYS A 278 -12.67 19.03 37.46
CA LYS A 278 -13.71 19.98 37.03
C LYS A 278 -14.98 19.28 36.60
N LEU A 279 -14.89 18.23 35.81
CA LEU A 279 -16.05 17.42 35.39
C LEU A 279 -16.72 16.72 36.54
N GLU A 280 -15.98 16.17 37.51
CA GLU A 280 -16.50 15.53 38.70
C GLU A 280 -17.36 16.48 39.54
N ARG A 281 -16.96 17.74 39.70
CA ARG A 281 -17.71 18.76 40.44
C ARG A 281 -18.87 19.37 39.67
N THR A 282 -18.89 19.28 38.34
CA THR A 282 -19.94 19.93 37.52
C THR A 282 -21.16 19.03 37.42
N PRO A 283 -22.38 19.52 37.74
CA PRO A 283 -23.60 18.74 37.56
C PRO A 283 -23.78 18.25 36.13
N VAL A 284 -24.19 16.99 35.91
CA VAL A 284 -24.38 16.37 34.61
C VAL A 284 -25.39 17.16 33.76
N ALA A 285 -26.47 17.64 34.36
CA ALA A 285 -27.46 18.48 33.70
C ALA A 285 -26.86 19.78 33.14
N GLY A 286 -25.91 20.37 33.85
CA GLY A 286 -25.19 21.55 33.42
C GLY A 286 -24.31 21.26 32.20
N ILE A 287 -23.60 20.11 32.19
CA ILE A 287 -22.80 19.67 31.05
C ILE A 287 -23.70 19.45 29.82
N SER A 288 -24.81 18.71 29.96
CA SER A 288 -25.78 18.46 28.88
C SER A 288 -26.34 19.77 28.32
N ALA A 289 -26.69 20.75 29.18
CA ALA A 289 -27.18 22.04 28.72
C ALA A 289 -26.13 22.82 27.91
N GLN A 290 -24.87 22.79 28.29
CA GLN A 290 -23.79 23.45 27.56
C GLN A 290 -23.48 22.74 26.21
N LEU A 291 -23.56 21.42 26.15
CA LEU A 291 -23.39 20.67 24.93
C LEU A 291 -24.52 20.97 23.92
N ARG A 292 -25.77 21.03 24.39
CA ARG A 292 -26.92 21.41 23.54
C ARG A 292 -26.79 22.82 22.98
N LYS A 293 -26.32 23.80 23.77
CA LYS A 293 -26.03 25.15 23.27
C LYS A 293 -25.01 25.19 22.14
N ARG A 294 -24.14 24.19 22.05
CA ARG A 294 -23.13 24.02 20.99
C ARG A 294 -23.63 23.16 19.82
N GLY A 295 -24.94 22.83 19.77
CA GLY A 295 -25.55 22.02 18.72
C GLY A 295 -25.39 20.51 18.90
N LEU A 296 -24.77 20.06 20.00
CA LEU A 296 -24.61 18.63 20.30
C LEU A 296 -25.89 18.15 21.03
N ASN A 297 -26.75 17.49 20.30
CA ASN A 297 -27.93 16.80 20.80
C ASN A 297 -27.61 15.34 21.11
N ASN A 298 -28.48 14.62 21.82
CA ASN A 298 -28.31 13.21 22.17
C ASN A 298 -27.02 12.95 22.98
N VAL A 299 -26.79 13.75 24.00
CA VAL A 299 -25.62 13.71 24.88
C VAL A 299 -25.80 12.80 26.10
N SER A 300 -26.82 11.94 26.10
CA SER A 300 -27.10 10.93 27.11
C SER A 300 -27.25 9.56 26.44
N ILE A 301 -26.88 8.51 27.17
CA ILE A 301 -27.12 7.14 26.74
C ILE A 301 -28.48 6.72 27.28
N ASP A 302 -29.43 6.49 26.38
CA ASP A 302 -30.78 6.07 26.75
C ASP A 302 -30.79 4.61 27.20
N GLY A 303 -31.69 4.30 28.14
CA GLY A 303 -31.86 2.93 28.67
C GLY A 303 -30.83 2.49 29.72
N VAL A 304 -29.79 3.27 29.99
CA VAL A 304 -28.80 2.96 31.03
C VAL A 304 -29.20 3.63 32.33
N ARG A 305 -29.20 2.86 33.44
CA ARG A 305 -29.44 3.35 34.80
C ARG A 305 -28.23 3.08 35.68
N PRO A 306 -27.81 4.03 36.52
CA PRO A 306 -26.67 3.81 37.41
C PRO A 306 -27.05 2.76 38.49
N MET A 307 -26.18 1.79 38.68
CA MET A 307 -26.32 0.85 39.82
C MET A 307 -26.08 1.56 41.18
N HIS A 308 -25.28 2.60 41.14
CA HIS A 308 -24.97 3.44 42.32
C HIS A 308 -25.37 4.89 41.96
N PRO A 309 -26.61 5.32 42.26
CA PRO A 309 -27.11 6.64 41.89
C PRO A 309 -26.26 7.82 42.36
N GLU A 310 -25.57 7.66 43.47
CA GLU A 310 -24.72 8.69 44.09
C GLU A 310 -23.31 8.73 43.42
N ALA A 311 -22.95 7.72 42.64
CA ALA A 311 -21.63 7.68 42.01
C ALA A 311 -21.66 8.48 40.70
N LYS A 312 -20.62 9.25 40.48
CA LYS A 312 -20.34 9.93 39.25
C LYS A 312 -19.06 9.37 38.64
N VAL A 313 -19.18 8.89 37.41
CA VAL A 313 -18.06 8.34 36.66
C VAL A 313 -17.58 9.38 35.64
N VAL A 314 -16.29 9.68 35.67
CA VAL A 314 -15.61 10.56 34.71
C VAL A 314 -14.38 9.82 34.22
N GLY A 315 -14.30 9.57 32.93
CA GLY A 315 -13.19 8.84 32.33
C GLY A 315 -13.15 9.01 30.82
N THR A 316 -12.02 8.64 30.22
CA THR A 316 -11.90 8.54 28.77
C THR A 316 -12.71 7.32 28.30
N ALA A 317 -13.63 7.52 27.35
CA ALA A 317 -14.46 6.44 26.85
C ALA A 317 -13.67 5.51 25.94
N ARG A 318 -13.70 4.22 26.24
CA ARG A 318 -13.27 3.14 25.35
C ARG A 318 -14.51 2.41 24.86
N THR A 319 -14.80 2.52 23.59
CA THR A 319 -16.01 1.94 23.00
C THR A 319 -15.79 0.48 22.60
N LEU A 320 -16.76 -0.37 22.89
CA LEU A 320 -16.79 -1.78 22.48
C LEU A 320 -18.14 -2.06 21.83
N ARG A 321 -18.13 -2.41 20.54
CA ARG A 321 -19.33 -2.79 19.80
C ARG A 321 -19.38 -4.29 19.59
N PHE A 322 -20.47 -4.92 20.01
CA PHE A 322 -20.73 -6.31 19.66
C PHE A 322 -21.32 -6.39 18.23
N VAL A 323 -20.88 -7.37 17.48
CA VAL A 323 -21.43 -7.74 16.18
C VAL A 323 -22.00 -9.15 16.25
N PRO A 324 -22.90 -9.56 15.35
CA PRO A 324 -23.42 -10.92 15.31
C PRO A 324 -22.31 -11.97 15.40
N ASN A 325 -22.56 -13.04 16.15
CA ASN A 325 -21.58 -14.09 16.42
C ASN A 325 -21.07 -14.72 15.09
N ARG A 326 -19.76 -14.77 14.95
CA ARG A 326 -19.06 -15.47 13.89
C ARG A 326 -18.69 -16.87 14.40
N GLU A 327 -19.63 -17.82 14.29
CA GLU A 327 -19.43 -19.20 14.76
C GLU A 327 -18.24 -19.89 14.11
N ASP A 328 -17.92 -19.53 12.85
CA ASP A 328 -16.75 -20.00 12.12
C ASP A 328 -15.44 -19.61 12.83
N LEU A 329 -15.33 -18.36 13.26
CA LEU A 329 -14.17 -17.87 14.02
C LEU A 329 -14.14 -18.44 15.44
N PHE A 330 -15.30 -18.58 16.07
CA PHE A 330 -15.37 -19.14 17.42
C PHE A 330 -14.93 -20.61 17.44
N ARG A 331 -15.33 -21.41 16.44
CA ARG A 331 -14.91 -22.81 16.34
C ARG A 331 -13.42 -22.96 16.06
N SER A 332 -12.83 -22.07 15.23
CA SER A 332 -11.40 -22.15 14.87
C SER A 332 -10.45 -21.67 15.95
N HIS A 333 -10.86 -20.66 16.77
CA HIS A 333 -10.00 -20.03 17.76
C HIS A 333 -10.34 -20.43 19.21
N GLY A 334 -11.43 -21.17 19.42
CA GLY A 334 -11.91 -21.60 20.74
C GLY A 334 -12.46 -20.45 21.60
N GLY A 335 -13.12 -20.80 22.72
CA GLY A 335 -13.72 -19.86 23.67
C GLY A 335 -12.73 -19.25 24.68
N GLY A 336 -11.43 -19.32 24.45
CA GLY A 336 -10.38 -18.88 25.36
C GLY A 336 -10.28 -17.36 25.53
N TYR A 337 -9.07 -16.81 25.46
CA TYR A 337 -8.79 -15.39 25.57
C TYR A 337 -9.14 -14.66 24.26
N ASN A 338 -10.40 -14.25 24.13
CA ASN A 338 -10.98 -13.65 22.92
C ASN A 338 -10.80 -12.12 22.87
N ALA A 339 -11.30 -11.50 21.78
CA ALA A 339 -11.19 -10.06 21.56
C ALA A 339 -11.84 -9.22 22.69
N GLN A 340 -12.97 -9.67 23.23
CA GLN A 340 -13.65 -9.01 24.36
C GLN A 340 -12.78 -9.01 25.62
N LYS A 341 -12.19 -10.15 25.97
CA LYS A 341 -11.29 -10.24 27.13
C LYS A 341 -10.06 -9.36 26.95
N ARG A 342 -9.46 -9.35 25.76
CA ARG A 342 -8.35 -8.44 25.45
C ARG A 342 -8.74 -6.97 25.59
N ALA A 343 -9.96 -6.61 25.15
CA ALA A 343 -10.45 -5.23 25.29
C ALA A 343 -10.63 -4.85 26.77
N PHE A 344 -11.12 -5.75 27.61
CA PHE A 344 -11.25 -5.49 29.05
C PHE A 344 -9.88 -5.38 29.75
N ASP A 345 -8.96 -6.28 29.45
CA ASP A 345 -7.61 -6.26 30.02
C ASP A 345 -6.78 -5.05 29.59
N ALA A 346 -7.13 -4.44 28.44
CA ALA A 346 -6.47 -3.25 27.93
C ALA A 346 -7.00 -1.94 28.54
N VAL A 347 -8.03 -1.99 29.41
CA VAL A 347 -8.58 -0.79 30.08
C VAL A 347 -7.63 -0.31 31.14
N GLY A 348 -7.18 0.93 30.97
CA GLY A 348 -6.30 1.60 31.92
C GLY A 348 -7.04 2.33 33.03
N GLU A 349 -6.29 2.76 34.04
CA GLU A 349 -6.82 3.62 35.09
C GLU A 349 -7.37 4.93 34.51
N GLY A 350 -8.61 5.26 34.89
CA GLY A 350 -9.27 6.47 34.39
C GLY A 350 -10.01 6.32 33.06
N GLU A 351 -10.06 5.13 32.49
CA GLU A 351 -10.89 4.82 31.34
C GLU A 351 -12.25 4.24 31.74
N VAL A 352 -13.25 4.39 30.88
CA VAL A 352 -14.60 3.86 31.03
C VAL A 352 -14.97 3.08 29.78
N ILE A 353 -15.34 1.82 29.93
CA ILE A 353 -15.85 1.04 28.80
C ILE A 353 -17.31 1.41 28.54
N VAL A 354 -17.60 1.75 27.28
CA VAL A 354 -18.96 1.95 26.79
C VAL A 354 -19.27 0.85 25.78
N ILE A 355 -20.27 0.02 26.07
CA ILE A 355 -20.61 -1.17 25.30
C ILE A 355 -21.91 -0.92 24.55
N GLU A 356 -21.89 -1.15 23.22
CA GLU A 356 -23.07 -1.26 22.37
C GLU A 356 -23.29 -2.76 22.06
N ALA A 357 -24.47 -3.29 22.42
CA ALA A 357 -24.81 -4.70 22.23
C ALA A 357 -26.05 -4.85 21.32
#